data_b8d16e3a119e7a6f9718642dc8b445b9
#
_entry.id   b8d16e3a119e7a6f9718642dc8b445b9
#
_cell.length_a   1.000
_cell.length_b   1.000
_cell.length_c   1.000
_cell.angle_alpha   90.00
_cell.angle_beta   90.00
_cell.angle_gamma   90.00
#
_symmetry.space_group_name_H-M   'P 1'
#
loop_
_entity.id
_entity.type
_entity.pdbx_description
1 polymer ?
#
loop_
_entity_poly.entity_id
_entity_poly.type
_entity_poly.pdbx_seq_one_letter_code
_entity_poly.pdbx_strand_id
1 'polypeptide(L)'
;MRNGKLALLGAWLASRKLVAAAGLFCLAMLLLLFWLYDLPAEVGWYGASLCLAGVLLLSGLSFVRFWHKHKVLTQLEESILIDPETLPEATTLIEADYSRLIRRLARDARRQQAEADGALVDRTAYYTLWVHQIKTPIAALDLLLQAGPGKKAEMEVELQKIQQYVDMVLQYQRLDGDSRDLVLHRCQLDDVVRQTVRKFAKLFILKKIRLEFQETGATVLSDEKWLSFLLEQLLSNALKYTPAGGEISVSWEEDDTLVVADNGIGIAPEDLPRVFEQGFTGQNGRMENKSTGIGLYLCRRTADLLGHRLTITSVPGVGTQVRLGLGRPSFAIE
;
A
#
# COMPACT_ATOMS: atom_id res chain seq x y z
N MET A 1 -43.98 -1.53 7.52
CA MET A 1 -43.76 -2.46 8.67
C MET A 1 -44.82 -3.59 8.81
N ARG A 2 -46.08 -3.45 8.36
CA ARG A 2 -47.10 -4.51 8.49
C ARG A 2 -46.94 -5.66 7.48
N ASN A 3 -46.37 -5.41 6.30
CA ASN A 3 -46.15 -6.45 5.27
C ASN A 3 -44.92 -7.36 5.56
N GLY A 4 -43.99 -6.94 6.40
CA GLY A 4 -42.80 -7.73 6.71
C GLY A 4 -43.10 -8.98 7.55
N LYS A 5 -44.03 -8.93 8.51
CA LYS A 5 -44.31 -10.08 9.38
C LYS A 5 -45.04 -11.22 8.64
N LEU A 6 -45.92 -10.90 7.71
CA LEU A 6 -46.59 -11.91 6.87
C LEU A 6 -45.64 -12.55 5.85
N ALA A 7 -44.74 -11.75 5.29
CA ALA A 7 -43.71 -12.25 4.39
C ALA A 7 -42.68 -13.17 5.11
N LEU A 8 -42.34 -12.84 6.35
CA LEU A 8 -41.47 -13.67 7.20
C LEU A 8 -42.12 -15.02 7.56
N LEU A 9 -43.41 -15.00 7.90
CA LEU A 9 -44.19 -16.22 8.14
C LEU A 9 -44.26 -17.08 6.86
N GLY A 10 -44.48 -16.46 5.71
CA GLY A 10 -44.48 -17.14 4.42
C GLY A 10 -43.13 -17.79 4.07
N ALA A 11 -42.03 -17.05 4.31
CA ALA A 11 -40.65 -17.56 4.10
C ALA A 11 -40.32 -18.72 5.04
N TRP A 12 -40.70 -18.61 6.31
CA TRP A 12 -40.53 -19.68 7.30
C TRP A 12 -41.32 -20.94 6.92
N LEU A 13 -42.62 -20.80 6.53
CA LEU A 13 -43.45 -21.92 6.05
C LEU A 13 -42.84 -22.55 4.78
N ALA A 14 -42.36 -21.74 3.86
CA ALA A 14 -41.76 -22.23 2.63
C ALA A 14 -40.49 -23.05 2.91
N SER A 15 -39.68 -22.68 3.93
CA SER A 15 -38.47 -23.43 4.30
C SER A 15 -38.77 -24.79 4.96
N ARG A 16 -40.03 -25.06 5.35
CA ARG A 16 -40.44 -26.29 6.08
C ARG A 16 -41.51 -27.11 5.35
N LYS A 17 -41.66 -26.94 4.05
CA LYS A 17 -42.63 -27.68 3.23
C LYS A 17 -42.55 -29.20 3.42
N LEU A 18 -41.36 -29.75 3.48
CA LEU A 18 -41.13 -31.18 3.71
C LEU A 18 -41.55 -31.65 5.09
N VAL A 19 -41.31 -30.84 6.14
CA VAL A 19 -41.73 -31.17 7.51
C VAL A 19 -43.26 -31.08 7.65
N ALA A 20 -43.87 -30.08 7.01
CA ALA A 20 -45.34 -29.95 6.97
C ALA A 20 -45.99 -31.11 6.18
N ALA A 21 -45.39 -31.50 5.03
CA ALA A 21 -45.87 -32.64 4.27
C ALA A 21 -45.72 -33.96 5.03
N ALA A 22 -44.62 -34.17 5.74
CA ALA A 22 -44.41 -35.36 6.59
C ALA A 22 -45.42 -35.42 7.75
N GLY A 23 -45.70 -34.26 8.39
CA GLY A 23 -46.69 -34.16 9.43
C GLY A 23 -48.12 -34.49 8.94
N LEU A 24 -48.51 -33.97 7.78
CA LEU A 24 -49.77 -34.28 7.12
C LEU A 24 -49.86 -35.77 6.76
N PHE A 25 -48.79 -36.37 6.26
CA PHE A 25 -48.71 -37.79 5.96
C PHE A 25 -48.87 -38.66 7.20
N CYS A 26 -48.20 -38.33 8.30
CA CYS A 26 -48.37 -39.03 9.57
C CYS A 26 -49.81 -38.92 10.12
N LEU A 27 -50.42 -37.75 10.03
CA LEU A 27 -51.81 -37.55 10.43
C LEU A 27 -52.76 -38.39 9.56
N ALA A 28 -52.58 -38.38 8.25
CA ALA A 28 -53.39 -39.17 7.32
C ALA A 28 -53.24 -40.69 7.60
N MET A 29 -52.03 -41.14 7.86
CA MET A 29 -51.78 -42.54 8.24
C MET A 29 -52.39 -42.94 9.57
N LEU A 30 -52.38 -42.03 10.51
CA LEU A 30 -53.03 -42.23 11.84
C LEU A 30 -54.54 -42.33 11.68
N LEU A 31 -55.15 -41.47 10.89
CA LEU A 31 -56.59 -41.52 10.59
C LEU A 31 -56.97 -42.81 9.83
N LEU A 32 -56.11 -43.26 8.92
CA LEU A 32 -56.30 -44.52 8.19
C LEU A 32 -56.27 -45.72 9.15
N LEU A 33 -55.34 -45.74 10.10
CA LEU A 33 -55.27 -46.78 11.10
C LEU A 33 -56.52 -46.80 12.00
N PHE A 34 -57.02 -45.62 12.42
CA PHE A 34 -58.26 -45.55 13.21
C PHE A 34 -59.46 -46.08 12.45
N TRP A 35 -59.55 -45.80 11.14
CA TRP A 35 -60.62 -46.33 10.28
C TRP A 35 -60.55 -47.82 10.08
N LEU A 36 -59.30 -48.37 9.94
CA LEU A 36 -59.07 -49.78 9.65
C LEU A 36 -59.37 -50.68 10.89
N TYR A 37 -59.10 -50.17 12.09
CA TYR A 37 -59.24 -50.94 13.33
C TYR A 37 -60.53 -50.64 14.14
N ASP A 38 -61.46 -49.89 13.55
CA ASP A 38 -62.77 -49.54 14.13
C ASP A 38 -62.68 -49.04 15.58
N LEU A 39 -61.68 -48.18 15.87
CA LEU A 39 -61.43 -47.63 17.21
C LEU A 39 -62.43 -46.58 17.57
N PRO A 40 -62.84 -46.42 18.90
CA PRO A 40 -63.78 -45.39 19.34
C PRO A 40 -63.30 -44.00 18.94
N ALA A 41 -64.19 -43.20 18.35
CA ALA A 41 -63.89 -41.86 17.85
C ALA A 41 -63.30 -40.92 18.91
N GLU A 42 -63.67 -41.11 20.17
CA GLU A 42 -63.12 -40.33 21.30
C GLU A 42 -61.58 -40.47 21.42
N VAL A 43 -61.03 -41.65 21.35
CA VAL A 43 -59.58 -41.89 21.45
C VAL A 43 -58.85 -41.22 20.28
N GLY A 44 -59.45 -41.22 19.09
CA GLY A 44 -58.91 -40.56 17.91
C GLY A 44 -58.80 -39.06 18.08
N TRP A 45 -59.84 -38.42 18.64
CA TRP A 45 -59.83 -36.98 18.88
C TRP A 45 -58.79 -36.56 19.93
N TYR A 46 -58.63 -37.33 21.02
CA TYR A 46 -57.58 -37.06 22.01
C TYR A 46 -56.17 -37.21 21.41
N GLY A 47 -55.90 -38.22 20.63
CA GLY A 47 -54.63 -38.44 19.97
C GLY A 47 -54.30 -37.33 18.97
N ALA A 48 -55.28 -36.97 18.12
CA ALA A 48 -55.15 -35.90 17.15
C ALA A 48 -54.92 -34.52 17.81
N SER A 49 -55.64 -34.21 18.89
CA SER A 49 -55.45 -32.95 19.61
C SER A 49 -54.08 -32.83 20.29
N LEU A 50 -53.58 -33.94 20.85
CA LEU A 50 -52.24 -33.98 21.47
C LEU A 50 -51.15 -33.82 20.43
N CYS A 51 -51.26 -34.50 19.30
CA CYS A 51 -50.34 -34.35 18.16
C CYS A 51 -50.35 -32.91 17.64
N LEU A 52 -51.50 -32.31 17.44
CA LEU A 52 -51.61 -30.92 16.98
C LEU A 52 -50.98 -29.94 17.98
N ALA A 53 -51.24 -30.10 19.27
CA ALA A 53 -50.62 -29.29 20.31
C ALA A 53 -49.08 -29.39 20.26
N GLY A 54 -48.53 -30.59 20.12
CA GLY A 54 -47.07 -30.83 19.97
C GLY A 54 -46.49 -30.16 18.73
N VAL A 55 -47.16 -30.28 17.60
CA VAL A 55 -46.75 -29.63 16.34
C VAL A 55 -46.76 -28.10 16.46
N LEU A 56 -47.82 -27.53 17.07
CA LEU A 56 -47.93 -26.09 17.29
C LEU A 56 -46.79 -25.58 18.23
N LEU A 57 -46.50 -26.28 19.30
CA LEU A 57 -45.45 -25.93 20.25
C LEU A 57 -44.04 -25.95 19.58
N LEU A 58 -43.71 -27.04 18.88
CA LEU A 58 -42.43 -27.17 18.16
C LEU A 58 -42.29 -26.15 17.03
N SER A 59 -43.39 -25.87 16.34
CA SER A 59 -43.45 -24.85 15.28
C SER A 59 -43.22 -23.45 15.83
N GLY A 60 -43.86 -23.14 16.96
CA GLY A 60 -43.71 -21.86 17.67
C GLY A 60 -42.24 -21.60 18.10
N LEU A 61 -41.65 -22.60 18.77
CA LEU A 61 -40.23 -22.52 19.18
C LEU A 61 -39.30 -22.35 17.99
N SER A 62 -39.56 -23.04 16.89
CA SER A 62 -38.78 -22.93 15.68
C SER A 62 -38.95 -21.55 15.02
N PHE A 63 -40.16 -20.99 15.01
CA PHE A 63 -40.41 -19.66 14.48
C PHE A 63 -39.69 -18.58 15.28
N VAL A 64 -39.69 -18.65 16.59
CA VAL A 64 -38.97 -17.69 17.45
C VAL A 64 -37.50 -17.71 17.18
N ARG A 65 -36.88 -18.89 17.03
CA ARG A 65 -35.44 -19.03 16.65
C ARG A 65 -35.15 -18.44 15.27
N PHE A 66 -36.01 -18.71 14.29
CA PHE A 66 -35.90 -18.16 12.95
C PHE A 66 -36.00 -16.63 12.95
N TRP A 67 -36.97 -16.08 13.67
CA TRP A 67 -37.17 -14.64 13.78
C TRP A 67 -35.98 -13.94 14.46
N HIS A 68 -35.46 -14.53 15.53
CA HIS A 68 -34.29 -13.99 16.22
C HIS A 68 -33.04 -13.95 15.31
N LYS A 69 -32.78 -15.04 14.61
CA LYS A 69 -31.67 -15.08 13.61
C LYS A 69 -31.86 -14.03 12.50
N HIS A 70 -33.06 -13.94 11.96
CA HIS A 70 -33.34 -12.97 10.89
C HIS A 70 -33.13 -11.52 11.39
N LYS A 71 -33.58 -11.21 12.60
CA LYS A 71 -33.40 -9.88 13.20
C LYS A 71 -31.91 -9.52 13.35
N VAL A 72 -31.09 -10.44 13.85
CA VAL A 72 -29.64 -10.23 13.98
C VAL A 72 -29.01 -10.00 12.61
N LEU A 73 -29.34 -10.80 11.62
CA LEU A 73 -28.80 -10.64 10.26
C LEU A 73 -29.21 -9.30 9.62
N THR A 74 -30.46 -8.87 9.81
CA THR A 74 -30.92 -7.58 9.29
C THR A 74 -30.24 -6.39 9.99
N GLN A 75 -29.93 -6.51 11.27
CA GLN A 75 -29.16 -5.49 11.99
C GLN A 75 -27.71 -5.42 11.50
N LEU A 76 -27.12 -6.57 11.14
CA LEU A 76 -25.78 -6.63 10.55
C LEU A 76 -25.74 -6.06 9.14
N GLU A 77 -26.82 -6.17 8.34
CA GLU A 77 -26.91 -5.59 7.01
C GLU A 77 -26.79 -4.05 7.02
N GLU A 78 -27.29 -3.40 8.08
CA GLU A 78 -27.20 -1.94 8.26
C GLU A 78 -25.81 -1.48 8.73
N SER A 79 -24.99 -2.37 9.29
CA SER A 79 -23.62 -2.05 9.71
C SER A 79 -22.62 -2.37 8.60
N ILE A 80 -22.08 -1.33 7.98
CA ILE A 80 -21.10 -1.41 6.86
C ILE A 80 -19.82 -2.19 7.23
N LEU A 81 -19.50 -2.29 8.50
CA LEU A 81 -18.39 -3.08 9.04
C LEU A 81 -18.93 -4.25 9.84
N ILE A 82 -19.27 -5.32 9.14
CA ILE A 82 -19.70 -6.58 9.78
C ILE A 82 -18.58 -7.06 10.69
N ASP A 83 -18.82 -7.04 12.01
CA ASP A 83 -17.96 -7.76 12.91
C ASP A 83 -18.21 -9.26 12.75
N PRO A 84 -17.23 -10.05 12.26
CA PRO A 84 -17.45 -11.48 12.01
C PRO A 84 -17.79 -12.27 13.29
N GLU A 85 -17.50 -11.71 14.46
CA GLU A 85 -17.80 -12.34 15.76
C GLU A 85 -19.29 -12.20 16.13
N THR A 86 -20.02 -11.24 15.55
CA THR A 86 -21.44 -11.01 15.81
C THR A 86 -22.38 -11.87 14.97
N LEU A 87 -21.84 -12.69 14.06
CA LEU A 87 -22.66 -13.63 13.29
C LEU A 87 -23.32 -14.66 14.22
N PRO A 88 -24.64 -14.94 14.04
CA PRO A 88 -25.35 -15.92 14.84
C PRO A 88 -24.70 -17.31 14.69
N GLU A 89 -24.76 -18.12 15.75
CA GLU A 89 -24.24 -19.49 15.73
C GLU A 89 -24.94 -20.31 14.63
N ALA A 90 -24.12 -20.98 13.84
CA ALA A 90 -24.60 -21.86 12.78
C ALA A 90 -25.24 -23.11 13.40
N THR A 91 -26.47 -23.42 13.01
CA THR A 91 -27.19 -24.63 13.44
C THR A 91 -27.15 -25.74 12.41
N THR A 92 -26.79 -25.42 11.17
CA THR A 92 -26.66 -26.40 10.07
C THR A 92 -25.24 -26.31 9.45
N LEU A 93 -24.82 -27.39 8.79
CA LEU A 93 -23.54 -27.43 8.08
C LEU A 93 -23.44 -26.31 7.03
N ILE A 94 -24.53 -26.09 6.28
CA ILE A 94 -24.59 -25.05 5.25
C ILE A 94 -24.46 -23.64 5.86
N GLU A 95 -25.12 -23.39 7.01
CA GLU A 95 -24.97 -22.11 7.73
C GLU A 95 -23.51 -21.92 8.21
N ALA A 96 -22.87 -22.98 8.65
CA ALA A 96 -21.44 -22.94 9.06
C ALA A 96 -20.52 -22.60 7.86
N ASP A 97 -20.80 -23.16 6.69
CA ASP A 97 -20.04 -22.87 5.47
C ASP A 97 -20.24 -21.41 5.04
N TYR A 98 -21.46 -20.91 5.02
CA TYR A 98 -21.75 -19.49 4.73
C TYR A 98 -21.08 -18.56 5.75
N SER A 99 -21.15 -18.87 7.03
CA SER A 99 -20.49 -18.09 8.08
C SER A 99 -18.98 -18.05 7.90
N ARG A 100 -18.37 -19.16 7.47
CA ARG A 100 -16.94 -19.25 7.16
C ARG A 100 -16.56 -18.37 5.97
N LEU A 101 -17.35 -18.41 4.89
CA LEU A 101 -17.14 -17.58 3.71
C LEU A 101 -17.27 -16.09 4.04
N ILE A 102 -18.31 -15.70 4.78
CA ILE A 102 -18.55 -14.32 5.21
C ILE A 102 -17.38 -13.82 6.07
N ARG A 103 -16.91 -14.64 7.04
CA ARG A 103 -15.77 -14.30 7.89
C ARG A 103 -14.48 -14.13 7.08
N ARG A 104 -14.30 -14.92 6.03
CA ARG A 104 -13.15 -14.77 5.14
C ARG A 104 -13.24 -13.48 4.34
N LEU A 105 -14.36 -13.22 3.69
CA LEU A 105 -14.60 -11.98 2.93
C LEU A 105 -14.45 -10.73 3.80
N ALA A 106 -15.01 -10.75 5.01
CA ALA A 106 -14.90 -9.63 5.94
C ALA A 106 -13.43 -9.37 6.38
N ARG A 107 -12.65 -10.44 6.58
CA ARG A 107 -11.22 -10.30 6.88
C ARG A 107 -10.43 -9.74 5.71
N ASP A 108 -10.69 -10.23 4.51
CA ASP A 108 -10.01 -9.76 3.31
C ASP A 108 -10.37 -8.29 3.03
N ALA A 109 -11.67 -7.91 3.18
CA ALA A 109 -12.11 -6.52 3.04
C ALA A 109 -11.47 -5.59 4.08
N ARG A 110 -11.39 -6.00 5.34
CA ARG A 110 -10.71 -5.21 6.40
C ARG A 110 -9.23 -5.05 6.12
N ARG A 111 -8.57 -6.11 5.63
CA ARG A 111 -7.17 -6.05 5.25
C ARG A 111 -6.95 -5.03 4.13
N GLN A 112 -7.74 -5.10 3.07
CA GLN A 112 -7.67 -4.14 1.96
C GLN A 112 -7.94 -2.70 2.43
N GLN A 113 -8.93 -2.50 3.30
CA GLN A 113 -9.22 -1.20 3.87
C GLN A 113 -8.04 -0.66 4.68
N ALA A 114 -7.45 -1.49 5.56
CA ALA A 114 -6.30 -1.10 6.38
C ALA A 114 -5.06 -0.78 5.52
N GLU A 115 -4.82 -1.54 4.45
CA GLU A 115 -3.76 -1.29 3.48
C GLU A 115 -4.00 0.05 2.73
N ALA A 116 -5.25 0.32 2.31
CA ALA A 116 -5.61 1.58 1.66
C ALA A 116 -5.50 2.78 2.60
N ASP A 117 -5.97 2.66 3.85
CA ASP A 117 -5.86 3.71 4.86
C ASP A 117 -4.39 3.98 5.20
N GLY A 118 -3.57 2.94 5.34
CA GLY A 118 -2.12 3.06 5.54
C GLY A 118 -1.45 3.81 4.39
N ALA A 119 -1.74 3.43 3.14
CA ALA A 119 -1.20 4.11 1.95
C ALA A 119 -1.63 5.59 1.89
N LEU A 120 -2.85 5.92 2.31
CA LEU A 120 -3.33 7.30 2.35
C LEU A 120 -2.58 8.13 3.41
N VAL A 121 -2.35 7.56 4.59
CA VAL A 121 -1.57 8.21 5.68
C VAL A 121 -0.15 8.47 5.22
N ASP A 122 0.51 7.47 4.62
CA ASP A 122 1.89 7.60 4.11
C ASP A 122 1.97 8.67 3.01
N ARG A 123 1.00 8.70 2.08
CA ARG A 123 0.93 9.72 1.03
C ARG A 123 0.73 11.12 1.60
N THR A 124 -0.12 11.27 2.61
CA THR A 124 -0.37 12.57 3.26
C THR A 124 0.86 13.06 4.02
N ALA A 125 1.54 12.17 4.75
CA ALA A 125 2.79 12.47 5.43
C ALA A 125 3.87 12.92 4.44
N TYR A 126 3.97 12.25 3.27
CA TYR A 126 4.88 12.62 2.19
C TYR A 126 4.62 14.04 1.68
N TYR A 127 3.38 14.39 1.34
CA TYR A 127 3.05 15.73 0.85
C TYR A 127 3.31 16.81 1.89
N THR A 128 3.03 16.52 3.15
CA THR A 128 3.31 17.46 4.24
C THR A 128 4.81 17.76 4.34
N LEU A 129 5.64 16.72 4.29
CA LEU A 129 7.09 16.86 4.34
C LEU A 129 7.61 17.63 3.11
N TRP A 130 7.09 17.34 1.92
CA TRP A 130 7.45 18.04 0.69
C TRP A 130 7.10 19.55 0.75
N VAL A 131 5.91 19.90 1.25
CA VAL A 131 5.51 21.31 1.42
C VAL A 131 6.49 22.05 2.34
N HIS A 132 6.94 21.41 3.41
CA HIS A 132 7.95 22.01 4.28
C HIS A 132 9.30 22.20 3.59
N GLN A 133 9.72 21.27 2.76
CA GLN A 133 11.01 21.34 2.07
C GLN A 133 11.02 22.38 0.93
N ILE A 134 9.91 22.61 0.25
CA ILE A 134 9.83 23.63 -0.79
C ILE A 134 9.74 25.05 -0.22
N LYS A 135 9.15 25.22 0.98
CA LYS A 135 9.08 26.53 1.66
C LYS A 135 10.46 27.09 2.01
N THR A 136 11.43 26.24 2.35
CA THR A 136 12.77 26.66 2.75
C THR A 136 13.52 27.38 1.63
N PRO A 137 13.70 26.81 0.42
CA PRO A 137 14.37 27.50 -0.68
C PRO A 137 13.56 28.70 -1.19
N ILE A 138 12.22 28.70 -1.09
CA ILE A 138 11.40 29.86 -1.43
C ILE A 138 11.72 31.01 -0.48
N ALA A 139 11.76 30.77 0.84
CA ALA A 139 12.11 31.79 1.82
C ALA A 139 13.56 32.29 1.64
N ALA A 140 14.50 31.38 1.31
CA ALA A 140 15.87 31.75 0.99
C ALA A 140 15.95 32.64 -0.26
N LEU A 141 15.17 32.31 -1.30
CA LEU A 141 15.09 33.11 -2.53
C LEU A 141 14.54 34.53 -2.23
N ASP A 142 13.54 34.64 -1.39
CA ASP A 142 12.93 35.91 -0.98
C ASP A 142 13.94 36.79 -0.24
N LEU A 143 14.71 36.22 0.68
CA LEU A 143 15.80 36.91 1.38
C LEU A 143 16.91 37.37 0.42
N LEU A 144 17.27 36.54 -0.56
CA LEU A 144 18.27 36.88 -1.55
C LEU A 144 17.80 38.02 -2.48
N LEU A 145 16.51 38.06 -2.83
CA LEU A 145 15.91 39.16 -3.57
C LEU A 145 15.95 40.48 -2.80
N GLN A 146 15.72 40.45 -1.49
CA GLN A 146 15.80 41.63 -0.60
C GLN A 146 17.24 42.10 -0.38
N ALA A 147 18.23 41.20 -0.46
CA ALA A 147 19.64 41.54 -0.27
C ALA A 147 20.27 42.36 -1.42
N GLY A 148 19.55 42.55 -2.52
CA GLY A 148 19.96 43.42 -3.62
C GLY A 148 20.76 42.72 -4.74
N PRO A 149 21.22 43.49 -5.75
CA PRO A 149 21.89 42.95 -6.93
C PRO A 149 23.25 42.29 -6.58
N GLY A 150 23.57 41.20 -7.25
CA GLY A 150 24.84 40.46 -7.08
C GLY A 150 24.66 39.04 -6.59
N LYS A 151 23.47 38.63 -6.17
CA LYS A 151 23.16 37.32 -5.62
C LYS A 151 22.57 36.32 -6.65
N LYS A 152 22.72 36.60 -7.94
CA LYS A 152 22.11 35.82 -9.04
C LYS A 152 22.49 34.34 -8.97
N ALA A 153 23.74 34.00 -8.73
CA ALA A 153 24.18 32.61 -8.68
C ALA A 153 23.55 31.85 -7.49
N GLU A 154 23.41 32.52 -6.33
CA GLU A 154 22.77 31.96 -5.15
C GLU A 154 21.28 31.75 -5.39
N MET A 155 20.58 32.71 -6.01
CA MET A 155 19.15 32.60 -6.40
C MET A 155 18.91 31.45 -7.37
N GLU A 156 19.79 31.26 -8.35
CA GLU A 156 19.69 30.14 -9.31
C GLU A 156 19.83 28.79 -8.63
N VAL A 157 20.67 28.68 -7.58
CA VAL A 157 20.80 27.47 -6.78
C VAL A 157 19.51 27.18 -6.00
N GLU A 158 18.89 28.17 -5.38
CA GLU A 158 17.63 27.97 -4.65
C GLU A 158 16.50 27.63 -5.62
N LEU A 159 16.44 28.24 -6.80
CA LEU A 159 15.49 27.87 -7.85
C LEU A 159 15.68 26.42 -8.33
N GLN A 160 16.92 25.99 -8.49
CA GLN A 160 17.23 24.61 -8.85
C GLN A 160 16.74 23.59 -7.79
N LYS A 161 16.88 23.94 -6.50
CA LYS A 161 16.34 23.10 -5.41
C LYS A 161 14.82 22.99 -5.48
N ILE A 162 14.12 24.10 -5.78
CA ILE A 162 12.66 24.10 -5.95
C ILE A 162 12.29 23.16 -7.10
N GLN A 163 12.96 23.27 -8.26
CA GLN A 163 12.72 22.37 -9.39
C GLN A 163 12.94 20.91 -9.01
N GLN A 164 14.03 20.59 -8.30
CA GLN A 164 14.28 19.22 -7.83
C GLN A 164 13.16 18.68 -6.94
N TYR A 165 12.63 19.50 -6.03
CA TYR A 165 11.51 19.08 -5.18
C TYR A 165 10.22 18.85 -5.98
N VAL A 166 9.96 19.66 -7.00
CA VAL A 166 8.81 19.47 -7.91
C VAL A 166 8.97 18.17 -8.70
N ASP A 167 10.14 17.94 -9.30
CA ASP A 167 10.44 16.72 -10.04
C ASP A 167 10.31 15.48 -9.17
N MET A 168 10.77 15.56 -7.91
CA MET A 168 10.66 14.48 -6.93
C MET A 168 9.20 14.10 -6.66
N VAL A 169 8.29 15.06 -6.51
CA VAL A 169 6.86 14.81 -6.30
C VAL A 169 6.21 14.19 -7.54
N LEU A 170 6.53 14.70 -8.71
CA LEU A 170 6.01 14.15 -9.96
C LEU A 170 6.48 12.70 -10.18
N GLN A 171 7.73 12.40 -9.85
CA GLN A 171 8.24 11.03 -9.93
C GLN A 171 7.61 10.12 -8.87
N TYR A 172 7.40 10.60 -7.65
CA TYR A 172 6.69 9.84 -6.63
C TYR A 172 5.28 9.46 -7.11
N GLN A 173 4.52 10.41 -7.67
CA GLN A 173 3.19 10.14 -8.22
C GLN A 173 3.21 9.10 -9.34
N ARG A 174 4.23 9.16 -10.23
CA ARG A 174 4.37 8.19 -11.31
C ARG A 174 4.76 6.79 -10.82
N LEU A 175 5.54 6.70 -9.75
CA LEU A 175 5.89 5.41 -9.11
C LEU A 175 4.70 4.75 -8.43
N ASP A 176 3.76 5.56 -7.93
CA ASP A 176 2.55 5.11 -7.20
C ASP A 176 1.36 4.83 -8.14
N GLY A 177 1.39 5.32 -9.39
CA GLY A 177 0.32 5.15 -10.37
C GLY A 177 0.35 3.78 -11.06
N ASP A 178 -0.83 3.30 -11.51
CA ASP A 178 -0.97 2.05 -12.26
C ASP A 178 -0.34 2.08 -13.66
N SER A 179 -0.15 3.27 -14.23
CA SER A 179 0.47 3.43 -15.56
C SER A 179 1.99 3.62 -15.43
N ARG A 180 2.70 2.51 -15.39
CA ARG A 180 4.15 2.47 -15.46
C ARG A 180 4.59 2.40 -16.93
N ASP A 181 4.41 3.49 -17.68
CA ASP A 181 4.89 3.57 -19.05
C ASP A 181 6.43 3.65 -19.08
N LEU A 182 7.09 2.49 -18.93
CA LEU A 182 8.53 2.36 -19.10
C LEU A 182 8.86 2.24 -20.59
N VAL A 183 9.73 3.10 -21.05
CA VAL A 183 10.28 3.04 -22.43
C VAL A 183 11.72 2.58 -22.34
N LEU A 184 11.92 1.26 -22.28
CA LEU A 184 13.25 0.68 -22.22
C LEU A 184 13.92 0.76 -23.59
N HIS A 185 15.08 1.40 -23.65
CA HIS A 185 15.92 1.46 -24.84
C HIS A 185 17.41 1.44 -24.46
N ARG A 186 18.26 1.29 -25.47
CA ARG A 186 19.69 1.33 -25.23
C ARG A 186 20.14 2.78 -25.09
N CYS A 187 20.61 3.16 -23.90
CA CYS A 187 21.10 4.49 -23.55
C CYS A 187 22.62 4.48 -23.48
N GLN A 188 23.25 5.53 -23.98
CA GLN A 188 24.68 5.78 -23.75
C GLN A 188 24.83 6.33 -22.32
N LEU A 189 25.44 5.55 -21.42
CA LEU A 189 25.52 5.90 -20.01
C LEU A 189 26.28 7.21 -19.78
N ASP A 190 27.37 7.43 -20.52
CA ASP A 190 28.17 8.64 -20.38
C ASP A 190 27.38 9.91 -20.72
N ASP A 191 26.45 9.84 -21.67
CA ASP A 191 25.63 11.00 -22.03
C ASP A 191 24.66 11.33 -20.90
N VAL A 192 24.05 10.31 -20.28
CA VAL A 192 23.15 10.48 -19.12
C VAL A 192 23.91 11.07 -17.94
N VAL A 193 25.11 10.55 -17.63
CA VAL A 193 25.95 11.07 -16.55
C VAL A 193 26.36 12.52 -16.82
N ARG A 194 26.83 12.83 -18.04
CA ARG A 194 27.24 14.20 -18.40
C ARG A 194 26.08 15.18 -18.32
N GLN A 195 24.89 14.82 -18.79
CA GLN A 195 23.69 15.67 -18.67
C GLN A 195 23.35 15.94 -17.21
N THR A 196 23.38 14.89 -16.38
CA THR A 196 23.12 15.01 -14.95
C THR A 196 24.14 15.91 -14.26
N VAL A 197 25.42 15.70 -14.50
CA VAL A 197 26.50 16.54 -13.95
C VAL A 197 26.35 18.01 -14.34
N ARG A 198 25.99 18.28 -15.61
CA ARG A 198 25.78 19.68 -16.08
C ARG A 198 24.69 20.40 -15.30
N LYS A 199 23.64 19.72 -14.88
CA LYS A 199 22.58 20.31 -14.03
C LYS A 199 23.14 20.82 -12.69
N PHE A 200 24.15 20.13 -12.14
CA PHE A 200 24.76 20.47 -10.84
C PHE A 200 26.05 21.29 -10.96
N ALA A 201 26.50 21.67 -12.14
CA ALA A 201 27.80 22.32 -12.36
C ALA A 201 27.97 23.56 -11.45
N LYS A 202 26.92 24.39 -11.28
CA LYS A 202 26.97 25.57 -10.41
C LYS A 202 27.24 25.21 -8.94
N LEU A 203 26.63 24.13 -8.44
CA LEU A 203 26.83 23.65 -7.08
C LEU A 203 28.25 23.11 -6.87
N PHE A 204 28.80 22.37 -7.83
CA PHE A 204 30.20 21.92 -7.81
C PHE A 204 31.16 23.11 -7.70
N ILE A 205 30.96 24.14 -8.52
CA ILE A 205 31.77 25.34 -8.52
C ILE A 205 31.63 26.11 -7.20
N LEU A 206 30.40 26.36 -6.74
CA LEU A 206 30.13 27.12 -5.52
C LEU A 206 30.75 26.47 -4.28
N LYS A 207 30.61 25.14 -4.16
CA LYS A 207 31.17 24.37 -3.07
C LYS A 207 32.66 24.01 -3.26
N LYS A 208 33.23 24.32 -4.42
CA LYS A 208 34.61 23.95 -4.81
C LYS A 208 34.85 22.44 -4.71
N ILE A 209 33.83 21.62 -5.00
CA ILE A 209 33.91 20.15 -4.97
C ILE A 209 34.54 19.70 -6.28
N ARG A 210 35.57 18.85 -6.19
CA ARG A 210 36.19 18.22 -7.35
C ARG A 210 35.31 17.07 -7.84
N LEU A 211 35.06 17.02 -9.14
CA LEU A 211 34.39 15.90 -9.78
C LEU A 211 35.40 15.09 -10.56
N GLU A 212 35.50 13.80 -10.25
CA GLU A 212 36.22 12.83 -11.08
C GLU A 212 35.17 11.97 -11.83
N PHE A 213 35.14 12.12 -13.15
CA PHE A 213 34.31 11.29 -14.01
C PHE A 213 35.17 10.50 -14.96
N GLN A 214 35.13 9.18 -14.81
CA GLN A 214 35.78 8.25 -15.75
C GLN A 214 34.74 7.80 -16.77
N GLU A 215 35.00 8.09 -18.06
CA GLU A 215 34.10 7.64 -19.13
C GLU A 215 34.02 6.12 -19.15
N THR A 216 32.79 5.61 -19.25
CA THR A 216 32.51 4.17 -19.16
C THR A 216 32.51 3.51 -20.54
N GLY A 217 32.16 4.25 -21.60
CA GLY A 217 31.87 3.72 -22.92
C GLY A 217 30.69 2.74 -22.96
N ALA A 218 29.96 2.60 -21.83
CA ALA A 218 28.92 1.60 -21.66
C ALA A 218 27.59 2.02 -22.29
N THR A 219 26.90 1.02 -22.86
CA THR A 219 25.52 1.14 -23.35
C THR A 219 24.65 0.24 -22.48
N VAL A 220 23.67 0.82 -21.81
CA VAL A 220 22.80 0.11 -20.87
C VAL A 220 21.34 0.06 -21.39
N LEU A 221 20.61 -0.99 -21.05
CA LEU A 221 19.19 -1.11 -21.35
C LEU A 221 18.41 -0.51 -20.19
N SER A 222 17.82 0.66 -20.39
CA SER A 222 17.09 1.36 -19.32
C SER A 222 16.11 2.38 -19.92
N ASP A 223 15.33 3.02 -19.07
CA ASP A 223 14.59 4.24 -19.41
C ASP A 223 15.43 5.46 -19.03
N GLU A 224 15.82 6.27 -20.02
CA GLU A 224 16.72 7.40 -19.84
C GLU A 224 16.22 8.44 -18.83
N LYS A 225 14.89 8.69 -18.80
CA LYS A 225 14.30 9.65 -17.88
C LYS A 225 14.38 9.19 -16.43
N TRP A 226 14.05 7.92 -16.20
CA TRP A 226 14.12 7.31 -14.87
C TRP A 226 15.54 7.13 -14.39
N LEU A 227 16.44 6.74 -15.28
CA LEU A 227 17.87 6.62 -14.98
C LEU A 227 18.48 7.99 -14.65
N SER A 228 18.16 9.04 -15.44
CA SER A 228 18.60 10.42 -15.15
C SER A 228 18.09 10.88 -13.78
N PHE A 229 16.82 10.66 -13.46
CA PHE A 229 16.27 11.01 -12.15
C PHE A 229 17.02 10.31 -11.01
N LEU A 230 17.29 9.00 -11.14
CA LEU A 230 18.04 8.25 -10.14
C LEU A 230 19.43 8.85 -9.93
N LEU A 231 20.17 9.11 -11.01
CA LEU A 231 21.50 9.72 -10.94
C LEU A 231 21.45 11.14 -10.36
N GLU A 232 20.46 11.93 -10.69
CA GLU A 232 20.24 13.27 -10.10
C GLU A 232 20.09 13.19 -8.57
N GLN A 233 19.32 12.23 -8.08
CA GLN A 233 19.15 12.03 -6.64
C GLN A 233 20.45 11.58 -5.95
N LEU A 234 21.20 10.68 -6.58
CA LEU A 234 22.49 10.22 -6.05
C LEU A 234 23.52 11.36 -6.00
N LEU A 235 23.68 12.13 -7.10
CA LEU A 235 24.57 13.28 -7.13
C LEU A 235 24.14 14.41 -6.19
N SER A 236 22.85 14.66 -6.07
CA SER A 236 22.30 15.64 -5.12
C SER A 236 22.66 15.27 -3.68
N ASN A 237 22.54 13.98 -3.32
CA ASN A 237 22.95 13.50 -2.00
C ASN A 237 24.46 13.63 -1.79
N ALA A 238 25.27 13.21 -2.73
CA ALA A 238 26.73 13.36 -2.67
C ALA A 238 27.13 14.84 -2.47
N LEU A 239 26.60 15.75 -3.29
CA LEU A 239 26.82 17.19 -3.15
C LEU A 239 26.38 17.77 -1.82
N LYS A 240 25.27 17.26 -1.28
CA LYS A 240 24.72 17.72 0.00
C LYS A 240 25.62 17.37 1.16
N TYR A 241 26.09 16.14 1.21
CA TYR A 241 26.83 15.59 2.34
C TYR A 241 28.35 15.71 2.21
N THR A 242 28.87 16.13 1.06
CA THR A 242 30.28 16.47 0.88
C THR A 242 30.56 17.90 1.33
N PRO A 243 31.56 18.14 2.20
CA PRO A 243 31.99 19.48 2.59
C PRO A 243 32.58 20.25 1.41
N ALA A 244 32.69 21.56 1.56
CA ALA A 244 33.34 22.41 0.58
C ALA A 244 34.81 21.99 0.40
N GLY A 245 35.27 21.89 -0.85
CA GLY A 245 36.61 21.42 -1.18
C GLY A 245 36.76 19.90 -1.23
N GLY A 246 35.68 19.15 -0.99
CA GLY A 246 35.72 17.68 -1.09
C GLY A 246 35.69 17.16 -2.51
N GLU A 247 35.49 15.86 -2.66
CA GLU A 247 35.60 15.14 -3.94
C GLU A 247 34.38 14.22 -4.12
N ILE A 248 33.88 14.16 -5.35
CA ILE A 248 32.86 13.20 -5.79
C ILE A 248 33.38 12.52 -7.02
N SER A 249 33.32 11.19 -7.09
CA SER A 249 33.71 10.40 -8.24
C SER A 249 32.57 9.63 -8.83
N VAL A 250 32.56 9.48 -10.15
CA VAL A 250 31.65 8.61 -10.91
C VAL A 250 32.51 7.70 -11.75
N SER A 251 32.45 6.41 -11.46
CA SER A 251 33.29 5.40 -12.09
C SER A 251 32.48 4.17 -12.50
N TRP A 252 33.10 3.33 -13.34
CA TRP A 252 32.50 2.08 -13.80
C TRP A 252 33.32 0.91 -13.25
N GLU A 253 32.65 -0.01 -12.58
CA GLU A 253 33.26 -1.26 -12.10
C GLU A 253 32.88 -2.43 -13.03
N GLU A 254 33.59 -3.54 -12.90
CA GLU A 254 33.20 -4.80 -13.50
C GLU A 254 31.76 -5.18 -13.12
N ASP A 255 31.14 -6.09 -13.84
CA ASP A 255 29.76 -6.49 -13.66
C ASP A 255 28.70 -5.40 -13.96
N ASP A 256 28.98 -4.52 -14.93
CA ASP A 256 28.04 -3.47 -15.37
C ASP A 256 27.54 -2.58 -14.23
N THR A 257 28.43 -2.17 -13.34
CA THR A 257 28.07 -1.39 -12.16
C THR A 257 28.62 0.04 -12.24
N LEU A 258 27.70 1.02 -12.18
CA LEU A 258 28.05 2.43 -12.00
C LEU A 258 28.20 2.74 -10.52
N VAL A 259 29.29 3.38 -10.14
CA VAL A 259 29.59 3.78 -8.77
C VAL A 259 29.63 5.29 -8.68
N VAL A 260 28.82 5.84 -7.75
CA VAL A 260 28.89 7.23 -7.32
C VAL A 260 29.46 7.24 -5.91
N ALA A 261 30.63 7.83 -5.74
CA ALA A 261 31.31 7.90 -4.45
C ALA A 261 31.61 9.34 -4.04
N ASP A 262 31.51 9.61 -2.75
CA ASP A 262 31.87 10.89 -2.14
C ASP A 262 32.79 10.68 -0.94
N ASN A 263 33.61 11.69 -0.63
CA ASN A 263 34.43 11.75 0.58
C ASN A 263 33.79 12.62 1.68
N GLY A 264 32.47 12.57 1.77
CA GLY A 264 31.68 13.33 2.71
C GLY A 264 31.69 12.77 4.13
N ILE A 265 30.69 13.19 4.92
CA ILE A 265 30.55 12.83 6.33
C ILE A 265 30.32 11.34 6.59
N GLY A 266 29.90 10.59 5.58
CA GLY A 266 29.52 9.18 5.68
C GLY A 266 28.21 8.96 6.45
N ILE A 267 27.84 7.68 6.61
CA ILE A 267 26.61 7.21 7.24
C ILE A 267 26.99 6.27 8.38
N ALA A 268 26.36 6.42 9.53
CA ALA A 268 26.55 5.53 10.68
C ALA A 268 26.10 4.08 10.35
N PRO A 269 26.84 3.06 10.83
CA PRO A 269 26.51 1.66 10.52
C PRO A 269 25.08 1.26 10.92
N GLU A 270 24.58 1.83 12.03
CA GLU A 270 23.20 1.61 12.49
C GLU A 270 22.14 2.20 11.56
N ASP A 271 22.46 3.25 10.81
CA ASP A 271 21.55 3.92 9.88
C ASP A 271 21.53 3.24 8.50
N LEU A 272 22.62 2.57 8.07
CA LEU A 272 22.76 1.97 6.76
C LEU A 272 21.62 1.03 6.34
N PRO A 273 21.10 0.13 7.19
CA PRO A 273 19.99 -0.74 6.82
C PRO A 273 18.71 0.02 6.49
N ARG A 274 18.57 1.23 7.02
CA ARG A 274 17.35 2.03 7.00
C ARG A 274 17.36 3.19 6.01
N VAL A 275 18.49 3.49 5.37
CA VAL A 275 18.62 4.66 4.48
C VAL A 275 17.66 4.64 3.28
N PHE A 276 17.12 3.48 2.93
CA PHE A 276 16.13 3.32 1.87
C PHE A 276 14.68 3.32 2.38
N GLU A 277 14.45 3.41 3.70
CA GLU A 277 13.11 3.54 4.26
C GLU A 277 12.54 4.93 3.96
N GLN A 278 11.23 4.99 3.71
CA GLN A 278 10.54 6.24 3.42
C GLN A 278 10.59 7.20 4.62
N GLY A 279 11.05 8.42 4.39
CA GLY A 279 11.12 9.46 5.44
C GLY A 279 12.23 9.25 6.45
N PHE A 280 13.11 8.26 6.27
CA PHE A 280 14.23 8.05 7.17
C PHE A 280 15.30 9.12 6.98
N THR A 281 15.61 9.82 8.05
CA THR A 281 16.71 10.79 8.12
C THR A 281 17.62 10.37 9.26
N GLY A 282 18.85 9.94 8.95
CA GLY A 282 19.86 9.60 9.96
C GLY A 282 20.15 10.77 10.93
N GLN A 283 20.96 10.54 11.93
CA GLN A 283 21.31 11.56 12.95
C GLN A 283 21.77 12.88 12.33
N ASN A 284 22.58 12.83 11.27
CA ASN A 284 23.09 14.00 10.56
C ASN A 284 22.01 14.78 9.80
N GLY A 285 20.98 14.11 9.30
CA GLY A 285 19.85 14.75 8.61
C GLY A 285 18.89 15.48 9.54
N ARG A 286 18.78 15.04 10.80
CA ARG A 286 17.95 15.67 11.84
C ARG A 286 18.56 16.94 12.39
N MET A 287 19.89 16.95 12.59
CA MET A 287 20.59 18.13 13.18
C MET A 287 20.55 19.36 12.26
N GLU A 288 20.50 19.17 10.95
CA GLU A 288 20.53 20.28 10.01
C GLU A 288 19.17 20.64 9.36
N ASN A 289 18.08 19.93 9.70
CA ASN A 289 16.75 20.10 9.08
C ASN A 289 16.75 20.10 7.53
N LYS A 290 17.77 19.49 6.92
CA LYS A 290 18.07 19.61 5.49
C LYS A 290 17.64 18.40 4.65
N SER A 291 17.08 17.32 5.25
CA SER A 291 16.77 16.11 4.50
C SER A 291 15.34 15.64 4.69
N THR A 292 14.71 15.25 3.57
CA THR A 292 13.36 14.68 3.56
C THR A 292 13.33 13.21 3.91
N GLY A 293 14.48 12.51 3.80
CA GLY A 293 14.55 11.04 3.88
C GLY A 293 13.87 10.33 2.71
N ILE A 294 13.54 11.04 1.63
CA ILE A 294 12.77 10.50 0.51
C ILE A 294 13.67 10.19 -0.70
N GLY A 295 14.77 10.92 -0.87
CA GLY A 295 15.62 10.80 -2.06
C GLY A 295 16.14 9.37 -2.28
N LEU A 296 16.75 8.75 -1.27
CA LEU A 296 17.24 7.37 -1.38
C LEU A 296 16.13 6.34 -1.48
N TYR A 297 14.99 6.55 -0.81
CA TYR A 297 13.79 5.73 -0.98
C TYR A 297 13.32 5.73 -2.45
N LEU A 298 13.24 6.91 -3.07
CA LEU A 298 12.88 7.02 -4.50
C LEU A 298 13.94 6.38 -5.39
N CYS A 299 15.23 6.51 -5.07
CA CYS A 299 16.29 5.81 -5.79
C CYS A 299 16.08 4.30 -5.78
N ARG A 300 15.75 3.72 -4.63
CA ARG A 300 15.48 2.29 -4.49
C ARG A 300 14.26 1.87 -5.31
N ARG A 301 13.13 2.57 -5.15
CA ARG A 301 11.89 2.31 -5.91
C ARG A 301 12.12 2.44 -7.43
N THR A 302 12.89 3.44 -7.87
CA THR A 302 13.22 3.62 -9.28
C THR A 302 14.14 2.52 -9.80
N ALA A 303 15.16 2.13 -9.03
CA ALA A 303 16.04 1.04 -9.40
C ALA A 303 15.26 -0.29 -9.53
N ASP A 304 14.40 -0.61 -8.56
CA ASP A 304 13.54 -1.79 -8.58
C ASP A 304 12.58 -1.75 -9.79
N LEU A 305 11.99 -0.59 -10.11
CA LEU A 305 11.14 -0.40 -11.29
C LEU A 305 11.88 -0.67 -12.61
N LEU A 306 13.15 -0.25 -12.71
CA LEU A 306 13.99 -0.45 -13.87
C LEU A 306 14.63 -1.86 -13.93
N GLY A 307 14.45 -2.69 -12.90
CA GLY A 307 15.10 -3.98 -12.76
C GLY A 307 16.61 -3.87 -12.46
N HIS A 308 17.05 -2.76 -11.92
CA HIS A 308 18.45 -2.47 -11.56
C HIS A 308 18.71 -2.73 -10.08
N ARG A 309 19.95 -3.08 -9.74
CA ARG A 309 20.35 -3.34 -8.36
C ARG A 309 21.02 -2.11 -7.75
N LEU A 310 20.47 -1.59 -6.65
CA LEU A 310 21.04 -0.46 -5.91
C LEU A 310 21.59 -0.95 -4.56
N THR A 311 22.87 -0.64 -4.29
CA THR A 311 23.51 -0.94 -3.00
C THR A 311 24.29 0.28 -2.51
N ILE A 312 24.47 0.38 -1.19
CA ILE A 312 25.17 1.49 -0.54
C ILE A 312 26.15 0.94 0.49
N THR A 313 27.34 1.51 0.51
CA THR A 313 28.36 1.29 1.54
C THR A 313 28.88 2.63 2.00
N SER A 314 29.12 2.78 3.30
CA SER A 314 29.59 4.04 3.86
C SER A 314 30.37 3.82 5.14
N VAL A 315 31.32 4.72 5.39
CA VAL A 315 32.12 4.77 6.62
C VAL A 315 32.08 6.20 7.15
N PRO A 316 31.67 6.42 8.40
CA PRO A 316 31.64 7.75 9.02
C PRO A 316 32.98 8.46 8.93
N GLY A 317 32.97 9.71 8.47
CA GLY A 317 34.17 10.53 8.28
C GLY A 317 35.06 10.18 7.09
N VAL A 318 34.72 9.12 6.33
CA VAL A 318 35.47 8.73 5.12
C VAL A 318 34.65 9.04 3.87
N GLY A 319 33.34 8.71 3.86
CA GLY A 319 32.44 8.98 2.76
C GLY A 319 31.43 7.86 2.49
N THR A 320 30.73 7.99 1.35
CA THR A 320 29.69 7.06 0.92
C THR A 320 29.93 6.63 -0.51
N GLN A 321 29.65 5.37 -0.80
CA GLN A 321 29.64 4.80 -2.14
C GLN A 321 28.30 4.17 -2.42
N VAL A 322 27.67 4.59 -3.52
CA VAL A 322 26.42 4.01 -4.01
C VAL A 322 26.73 3.29 -5.33
N ARG A 323 26.39 2.00 -5.37
CA ARG A 323 26.59 1.13 -6.53
C ARG A 323 25.27 0.85 -7.20
N LEU A 324 25.19 1.13 -8.49
CA LEU A 324 24.03 0.88 -9.34
C LEU A 324 24.41 -0.16 -10.39
N GLY A 325 23.95 -1.40 -10.19
CA GLY A 325 24.12 -2.47 -11.17
C GLY A 325 23.17 -2.27 -12.33
N LEU A 326 23.74 -2.01 -13.52
CA LEU A 326 23.05 -1.70 -14.77
C LEU A 326 23.09 -2.86 -15.76
N GLY A 327 23.46 -4.06 -15.32
CA GLY A 327 23.39 -5.28 -16.09
C GLY A 327 21.98 -5.56 -16.63
N ARG A 328 21.77 -6.73 -17.23
CA ARG A 328 20.45 -7.09 -17.76
C ARG A 328 19.38 -6.94 -16.67
N PRO A 329 18.33 -6.14 -16.93
CA PRO A 329 17.28 -5.96 -15.93
C PRO A 329 16.67 -7.31 -15.56
N SER A 330 16.60 -7.60 -14.26
CA SER A 330 15.86 -8.76 -13.74
C SER A 330 14.47 -8.28 -13.34
N PHE A 331 13.47 -8.50 -14.19
CA PHE A 331 12.08 -8.27 -13.80
C PHE A 331 11.56 -9.51 -13.07
N ALA A 332 11.01 -9.32 -11.88
CA ALA A 332 10.19 -10.36 -11.25
C ALA A 332 8.93 -10.54 -12.12
N ILE A 333 8.81 -11.70 -12.75
CA ILE A 333 7.56 -12.09 -13.42
C ILE A 333 6.63 -12.52 -12.29
N GLU A 334 5.63 -11.68 -11.96
CA GLU A 334 4.50 -12.05 -11.11
C GLU A 334 3.50 -12.93 -11.86
#